data_a1eee7b40e1d7096a7d3c86c65deca9e
#
_entry.id   a1eee7b40e1d7096a7d3c86c65deca9e
#
_cell.length_a   1.000
_cell.length_b   1.000
_cell.length_c   1.000
_cell.angle_alpha   90.00
_cell.angle_beta   90.00
_cell.angle_gamma   90.00
#
_symmetry.space_group_name_H-M   'P 1'
#
loop_
_entity.id
_entity.type
_entity.pdbx_description
1 polymer ?
#
loop_
_entity_poly.entity_id
_entity_poly.type
_entity_poly.pdbx_seq_one_letter_code
_entity_poly.pdbx_strand_id
1 'polypeptide(L)'
;MKPNIDYASEIKALLTEKGLNQKELAQELGTSYINVNKTLNGHTMTPKNRDRYLAALARLEARKENQRLRDKLNRIRAILEE
;
A
#
# COMPACT_ATOMS: atom_id res chain seq x y z
N MET A 1 -6.18 -30.06 -8.63
CA MET A 1 -7.14 -28.97 -8.56
C MET A 1 -6.44 -27.67 -8.19
N LYS A 2 -6.72 -26.65 -8.89
CA LYS A 2 -6.09 -25.38 -8.66
C LYS A 2 -6.77 -24.65 -7.49
N PRO A 3 -6.03 -24.25 -6.47
CA PRO A 3 -6.64 -23.51 -5.38
C PRO A 3 -7.14 -22.17 -5.86
N ASN A 4 -8.25 -21.73 -5.32
CA ASN A 4 -8.73 -20.39 -5.58
C ASN A 4 -7.81 -19.40 -4.87
N ILE A 5 -7.11 -18.61 -5.64
CA ILE A 5 -6.25 -17.59 -5.09
C ILE A 5 -7.13 -16.37 -4.78
N ASP A 6 -7.20 -16.03 -3.50
CA ASP A 6 -7.94 -14.85 -3.08
C ASP A 6 -6.99 -13.66 -3.08
N TYR A 7 -6.92 -13.00 -4.22
CA TYR A 7 -6.06 -11.83 -4.37
C TYR A 7 -6.42 -10.71 -3.40
N ALA A 8 -7.70 -10.60 -3.08
CA ALA A 8 -8.14 -9.58 -2.14
C ALA A 8 -7.55 -9.81 -0.74
N SER A 9 -7.58 -11.05 -0.27
CA SER A 9 -6.99 -11.39 1.03
C SER A 9 -5.48 -11.17 1.03
N GLU A 10 -4.81 -11.49 -0.08
CA GLU A 10 -3.38 -11.25 -0.24
C GLU A 10 -3.06 -9.77 -0.09
N ILE A 11 -3.81 -8.90 -0.76
CA ILE A 11 -3.59 -7.46 -0.69
C ILE A 11 -3.88 -6.94 0.72
N LYS A 12 -4.95 -7.41 1.36
CA LYS A 12 -5.28 -7.00 2.74
C LYS A 12 -4.14 -7.37 3.70
N ALA A 13 -3.61 -8.57 3.55
CA ALA A 13 -2.50 -9.03 4.39
C ALA A 13 -1.26 -8.15 4.18
N LEU A 14 -0.96 -7.80 2.93
CA LEU A 14 0.17 -6.94 2.62
C LEU A 14 0.00 -5.54 3.20
N LEU A 15 -1.20 -4.98 3.15
CA LEU A 15 -1.47 -3.68 3.75
C LEU A 15 -1.15 -3.70 5.24
N THR A 16 -1.63 -4.71 5.94
CA THR A 16 -1.40 -4.86 7.37
C THR A 16 0.09 -5.04 7.66
N GLU A 17 0.74 -5.91 6.92
CA GLU A 17 2.17 -6.20 7.09
C GLU A 17 3.04 -4.96 6.88
N LYS A 18 2.70 -4.14 5.91
CA LYS A 18 3.48 -2.95 5.57
C LYS A 18 3.05 -1.71 6.36
N GLY A 19 2.05 -1.84 7.20
CA GLY A 19 1.55 -0.70 7.98
C GLY A 19 0.85 0.36 7.14
N LEU A 20 0.27 -0.06 6.02
CA LEU A 20 -0.48 0.81 5.13
C LEU A 20 -1.97 0.63 5.34
N ASN A 21 -2.77 1.57 4.87
CA ASN A 21 -4.22 1.45 4.98
C ASN A 21 -4.89 1.60 3.61
N GLN A 22 -6.17 1.23 3.56
CA GLN A 22 -6.93 1.24 2.32
C GLN A 22 -7.11 2.65 1.74
N LYS A 23 -7.16 3.64 2.60
CA LYS A 23 -7.30 5.04 2.20
C LYS A 23 -6.09 5.50 1.40
N GLU A 24 -4.91 5.17 1.90
CA GLU A 24 -3.65 5.49 1.22
C GLU A 24 -3.58 4.77 -0.12
N LEU A 25 -4.00 3.50 -0.13
CA LEU A 25 -4.02 2.71 -1.37
C LEU A 25 -4.98 3.31 -2.39
N ALA A 26 -6.16 3.75 -1.94
CA ALA A 26 -7.14 4.39 -2.82
C ALA A 26 -6.57 5.65 -3.45
N GLN A 27 -5.88 6.47 -2.68
CA GLN A 27 -5.24 7.69 -3.19
C GLN A 27 -4.20 7.36 -4.25
N GLU A 28 -3.40 6.34 -4.00
CA GLU A 28 -2.36 5.95 -4.93
C GLU A 28 -2.94 5.39 -6.23
N LEU A 29 -4.06 4.67 -6.14
CA LEU A 29 -4.76 4.13 -7.30
C LEU A 29 -5.58 5.17 -8.05
N GLY A 30 -5.81 6.33 -7.46
CA GLY A 30 -6.66 7.35 -8.04
C GLY A 30 -8.14 7.01 -8.00
N THR A 31 -8.56 6.27 -6.99
CA THR A 31 -9.94 5.84 -6.83
C THR A 31 -10.44 6.15 -5.43
N SER A 32 -11.69 5.85 -5.15
CA SER A 32 -12.27 6.11 -3.83
C SER A 32 -11.98 4.98 -2.85
N TYR A 33 -11.94 5.31 -1.58
CA TYR A 33 -11.82 4.34 -0.50
C TYR A 33 -12.92 3.28 -0.58
N ILE A 34 -14.14 3.72 -0.92
CA ILE A 34 -15.29 2.82 -1.04
C ILE A 34 -15.04 1.75 -2.10
N ASN A 35 -14.49 2.14 -3.24
CA ASN A 35 -14.17 1.20 -4.31
C ASN A 35 -13.12 0.18 -3.88
N VAL A 36 -12.07 0.64 -3.21
CA VAL A 36 -11.01 -0.25 -2.70
C VAL A 36 -11.62 -1.22 -1.68
N ASN A 37 -12.40 -0.70 -0.76
CA ASN A 37 -13.06 -1.53 0.26
C ASN A 37 -13.94 -2.61 -0.37
N LYS A 38 -14.76 -2.24 -1.35
CA LYS A 38 -15.61 -3.19 -2.07
C LYS A 38 -14.80 -4.27 -2.77
N THR A 39 -13.74 -3.86 -3.45
CA THR A 39 -12.90 -4.81 -4.19
C THR A 39 -12.25 -5.79 -3.25
N LEU A 40 -11.72 -5.31 -2.13
CA LEU A 40 -11.03 -6.16 -1.17
C LEU A 40 -11.98 -7.07 -0.39
N ASN A 41 -13.16 -6.60 -0.08
CA ASN A 41 -14.13 -7.40 0.69
C ASN A 41 -15.03 -8.26 -0.19
N GLY A 42 -15.17 -7.91 -1.45
CA GLY A 42 -16.03 -8.64 -2.38
C GLY A 42 -15.39 -9.84 -3.04
N HIS A 43 -14.10 -10.04 -2.84
CA HIS A 43 -13.34 -11.14 -3.43
C HIS A 43 -13.45 -11.20 -4.96
N THR A 44 -13.59 -10.03 -5.58
CA THR A 44 -13.78 -9.91 -7.03
C THR A 44 -12.54 -9.43 -7.77
N MET A 45 -11.41 -9.41 -7.09
CA MET A 45 -10.17 -8.92 -7.68
C MET A 45 -9.68 -9.84 -8.80
N THR A 46 -9.47 -9.27 -9.98
CA THR A 46 -8.89 -9.99 -11.12
C THR A 46 -7.36 -9.94 -11.03
N PRO A 47 -6.65 -10.84 -11.75
CA PRO A 47 -5.18 -10.78 -11.78
C PRO A 47 -4.66 -9.43 -12.26
N LYS A 48 -5.35 -8.80 -13.20
CA LYS A 48 -4.97 -7.48 -13.70
C LYS A 48 -5.05 -6.41 -12.61
N ASN A 49 -6.13 -6.43 -11.84
CA ASN A 49 -6.29 -5.51 -10.71
C ASN A 49 -5.27 -5.80 -9.61
N ARG A 50 -5.00 -7.06 -9.37
CA ARG A 50 -3.97 -7.45 -8.42
C ARG A 50 -2.63 -6.80 -8.76
N ASP A 51 -2.23 -6.84 -10.01
CA ASP A 51 -0.98 -6.24 -10.44
C ASP A 51 -0.97 -4.74 -10.22
N ARG A 52 -2.08 -4.07 -10.51
CA ARG A 52 -2.22 -2.64 -10.26
C ARG A 52 -2.11 -2.32 -8.77
N TYR A 53 -2.76 -3.13 -7.94
CA TYR A 53 -2.72 -2.94 -6.49
C TYR A 53 -1.32 -3.18 -5.93
N LEU A 54 -0.64 -4.22 -6.41
CA LEU A 54 0.73 -4.51 -5.98
C LEU A 54 1.69 -3.38 -6.37
N ALA A 55 1.54 -2.84 -7.57
CA ALA A 55 2.35 -1.71 -8.02
C ALA A 55 2.10 -0.48 -7.15
N ALA A 56 0.83 -0.21 -6.81
CA ALA A 56 0.48 0.89 -5.93
C ALA A 56 1.07 0.71 -4.53
N LEU A 57 1.01 -0.51 -3.99
CA LEU A 57 1.61 -0.83 -2.69
C LEU A 57 3.11 -0.58 -2.70
N ALA A 58 3.78 -1.00 -3.76
CA ALA A 58 5.23 -0.80 -3.90
C ALA A 58 5.57 0.68 -3.91
N ARG A 59 4.79 1.50 -4.61
CA ARG A 59 5.01 2.95 -4.65
C ARG A 59 4.78 3.59 -3.28
N LEU A 60 3.73 3.18 -2.57
CA LEU A 60 3.45 3.68 -1.23
C LEU A 60 4.56 3.33 -0.26
N GLU A 61 5.02 2.10 -0.30
CA GLU A 61 6.10 1.62 0.56
C GLU A 61 7.37 2.42 0.31
N ALA A 62 7.73 2.63 -0.95
CA ALA A 62 8.92 3.41 -1.30
C ALA A 62 8.79 4.85 -0.84
N ARG A 63 7.62 5.44 -0.98
CA ARG A 63 7.38 6.82 -0.56
C ARG A 63 7.49 6.98 0.95
N LYS A 64 6.92 6.06 1.71
CA LYS A 64 7.01 6.09 3.16
C LYS A 64 8.43 5.87 3.65
N GLU A 65 9.15 4.98 3.00
CA GLU A 65 10.55 4.74 3.32
C GLU A 65 11.39 5.99 3.07
N ASN A 66 11.19 6.64 1.93
CA ASN A 66 11.90 7.88 1.60
C ASN A 66 11.57 8.99 2.60
N GLN A 67 10.32 9.10 3.01
CA GLN A 67 9.93 10.10 3.99
C GLN A 67 10.58 9.84 5.34
N ARG A 68 10.61 8.58 5.75
CA ARG A 68 11.26 8.17 7.00
C ARG A 68 12.74 8.52 6.98
N LEU A 69 13.41 8.27 5.87
CA LEU A 69 14.83 8.61 5.71
C LEU A 69 15.06 10.11 5.75
N ARG A 70 14.19 10.89 5.11
CA ARG A 70 14.27 12.35 5.15
C ARG A 70 14.12 12.88 6.57
N ASP A 71 13.15 12.35 7.31
CA ASP A 71 12.94 12.77 8.70
C ASP A 71 14.15 12.45 9.55
N LYS A 72 14.75 11.30 9.34
CA LYS A 72 15.96 10.88 10.04
C LYS A 72 17.12 11.81 9.74
N LEU A 73 17.33 12.13 8.46
CA LEU A 73 18.39 13.04 8.05
C LEU A 73 18.17 14.44 8.61
N ASN A 74 16.95 14.91 8.63
CA ASN A 74 16.62 16.22 9.18
C ASN A 74 16.92 16.29 10.67
N ARG A 75 16.66 15.22 11.43
CA ARG A 75 16.99 15.14 12.84
C ARG A 75 18.49 15.22 13.06
N ILE A 76 19.25 14.45 12.30
CA ILE A 76 20.70 14.41 12.40
C ILE A 76 21.26 15.78 12.06
N ARG A 77 20.74 16.41 11.02
CA ARG A 77 21.18 17.74 10.59
C ARG A 77 20.90 18.78 11.67
N ALA A 78 19.73 18.73 12.30
CA ALA A 78 19.39 19.65 13.38
C ALA A 78 20.32 19.52 14.56
N ILE A 79 20.71 18.30 14.91
CA ILE A 79 21.67 18.03 16.00
C ILE A 79 23.04 18.61 15.66
N LEU A 80 23.49 18.43 14.42
CA LEU A 80 24.81 18.89 14.00
C LEU A 80 24.91 20.41 13.90
N GLU A 81 23.79 21.08 13.67
CA GLU A 81 23.75 22.53 13.52
C GLU A 81 23.62 23.28 14.85
N GLU A 82 23.43 22.59 15.94
CA GLU A 82 23.40 23.20 17.27
C GLU A 82 24.82 23.66 17.74
#